data_02e6eb0dcef652564471b72b6b84533f
#
_entry.id   02e6eb0dcef652564471b72b6b84533f
#
_cell.length_a   1.000
_cell.length_b   1.000
_cell.length_c   1.000
_cell.angle_alpha   90.00
_cell.angle_beta   90.00
_cell.angle_gamma   90.00
#
_symmetry.space_group_name_H-M   'P 1'
#
loop_
_entity.id
_entity.type
_entity.pdbx_description
1 polymer ?
#
loop_
_entity_poly.entity_id
_entity_poly.type
_entity_poly.pdbx_seq_one_letter_code
_entity_poly.pdbx_strand_id
1 'polypeptide(L)'
;MRTFDYSKFENQQWDTDILNLVAKIHECKGRQELFVRQKPIELDRLVEIAKIQSTEASNKIEGIVTTSTRLRQLFTDKVTPRNRDENEIVAYKDVLNTIHENHDFIPIKSSYILQLHKDLLKKSGISFAGNYKNIQNYISETLPDGTVVARFTPVTPYETPSAIDELCNAYENAIAREKVDALLLIPIFICDFLCIHPFNDGNGRMSRLLTLLLLYKSGYNVGKYISIEKEIEKTKNYYYDALEYADAGWHEDKNDPRPFIRYMLQIILACYIEFEDRVGLLENSTTSYDIVKKYIDGTIGIFTSVEVVNNCPSLGRSSVLAIIKTLTEEGHISRYGSGRSTYYIRKKIDDAMAEAKRISSDPNVPGYTNMEDLKKTLDE
;
A
#
# COMPACT_ATOMS: atom_id res chain seq x y z
N MET A 1 -19.84 -19.79 17.38
CA MET A 1 -19.05 -19.31 16.23
C MET A 1 -19.92 -18.37 15.41
N ARG A 2 -19.38 -17.24 14.95
CA ARG A 2 -20.05 -16.33 14.01
C ARG A 2 -20.43 -17.07 12.73
N THR A 3 -21.60 -16.80 12.16
CA THR A 3 -22.02 -17.31 10.86
C THR A 3 -21.69 -16.28 9.78
N PHE A 4 -20.99 -16.70 8.73
CA PHE A 4 -20.67 -15.81 7.61
C PHE A 4 -21.83 -15.79 6.62
N ASP A 5 -22.59 -14.70 6.63
CA ASP A 5 -23.67 -14.45 5.67
C ASP A 5 -23.53 -13.05 5.07
N TYR A 6 -23.04 -12.97 3.84
CA TYR A 6 -22.87 -11.72 3.13
C TYR A 6 -24.13 -11.23 2.41
N SER A 7 -25.22 -12.03 2.41
CA SER A 7 -26.51 -11.58 1.89
C SER A 7 -27.11 -10.42 2.68
N LYS A 8 -26.71 -10.26 3.95
CA LYS A 8 -27.11 -9.14 4.80
C LYS A 8 -26.71 -7.77 4.24
N PHE A 9 -25.66 -7.73 3.42
CA PHE A 9 -25.18 -6.50 2.78
C PHE A 9 -25.97 -6.13 1.50
N GLU A 10 -26.80 -7.01 0.95
CA GLU A 10 -27.59 -6.76 -0.27
C GLU A 10 -28.62 -5.63 -0.08
N ASN A 11 -29.15 -5.48 1.12
CA ASN A 11 -30.13 -4.46 1.46
C ASN A 11 -29.56 -3.37 2.41
N GLN A 12 -28.25 -3.34 2.62
CA GLN A 12 -27.62 -2.37 3.49
C GLN A 12 -27.64 -0.97 2.86
N GLN A 13 -27.98 0.03 3.66
CA GLN A 13 -27.77 1.42 3.28
C GLN A 13 -26.30 1.79 3.49
N TRP A 14 -25.68 2.24 2.41
CA TRP A 14 -24.28 2.68 2.43
C TRP A 14 -24.20 4.22 2.55
N ASP A 15 -23.18 4.68 3.28
CA ASP A 15 -22.93 6.11 3.45
C ASP A 15 -22.59 6.75 2.09
N THR A 16 -23.02 8.00 1.89
CA THR A 16 -22.81 8.73 0.62
C THR A 16 -21.34 8.84 0.24
N ASP A 17 -20.44 8.98 1.20
CA ASP A 17 -19.01 9.07 0.96
C ASP A 17 -18.43 7.73 0.44
N ILE A 18 -18.90 6.59 0.96
CA ILE A 18 -18.55 5.24 0.47
C ILE A 18 -19.02 5.08 -0.99
N LEU A 19 -20.28 5.44 -1.28
CA LEU A 19 -20.81 5.38 -2.65
C LEU A 19 -20.03 6.28 -3.62
N ASN A 20 -19.65 7.48 -3.19
CA ASN A 20 -18.82 8.38 -3.99
C ASN A 20 -17.42 7.81 -4.25
N LEU A 21 -16.79 7.14 -3.28
CA LEU A 21 -15.51 6.48 -3.47
C LEU A 21 -15.61 5.34 -4.48
N VAL A 22 -16.64 4.48 -4.37
CA VAL A 22 -16.90 3.40 -5.31
C VAL A 22 -17.07 3.95 -6.73
N ALA A 23 -17.92 4.98 -6.91
CA ALA A 23 -18.16 5.60 -8.21
C ALA A 23 -16.85 6.16 -8.83
N LYS A 24 -16.04 6.86 -8.06
CA LYS A 24 -14.74 7.39 -8.52
C LYS A 24 -13.75 6.29 -8.90
N ILE A 25 -13.70 5.19 -8.14
CA ILE A 25 -12.83 4.06 -8.46
C ILE A 25 -13.26 3.40 -9.77
N HIS A 26 -14.57 3.24 -10.01
CA HIS A 26 -15.08 2.71 -11.28
C HIS A 26 -14.71 3.62 -12.47
N GLU A 27 -14.81 4.94 -12.29
CA GLU A 27 -14.40 5.90 -13.33
C GLU A 27 -12.90 5.79 -13.64
N CYS A 28 -12.05 5.76 -12.59
CA CYS A 28 -10.60 5.59 -12.75
C CYS A 28 -10.25 4.24 -13.40
N LYS A 29 -10.94 3.14 -13.02
CA LYS A 29 -10.77 1.83 -13.65
C LYS A 29 -11.02 1.89 -15.15
N GLY A 30 -12.12 2.54 -15.58
CA GLY A 30 -12.43 2.70 -17.00
C GLY A 30 -11.33 3.47 -17.75
N ARG A 31 -10.79 4.55 -17.15
CA ARG A 31 -9.66 5.29 -17.73
C ARG A 31 -8.39 4.45 -17.78
N GLN A 32 -8.08 3.69 -16.73
CA GLN A 32 -6.91 2.80 -16.70
C GLN A 32 -6.94 1.78 -17.84
N GLU A 33 -8.08 1.18 -18.13
CA GLU A 33 -8.20 0.19 -19.21
C GLU A 33 -7.83 0.77 -20.57
N LEU A 34 -8.13 2.05 -20.83
CA LEU A 34 -7.72 2.74 -22.05
C LEU A 34 -6.20 2.88 -22.13
N PHE A 35 -5.56 3.32 -21.05
CA PHE A 35 -4.09 3.47 -21.00
C PHE A 35 -3.37 2.14 -21.17
N VAL A 36 -3.85 1.07 -20.52
CA VAL A 36 -3.25 -0.28 -20.63
C VAL A 36 -3.26 -0.78 -22.08
N ARG A 37 -4.32 -0.50 -22.84
CA ARG A 37 -4.40 -0.91 -24.25
C ARG A 37 -3.49 -0.10 -25.17
N GLN A 38 -3.21 1.16 -24.84
CA GLN A 38 -2.49 2.10 -25.71
C GLN A 38 -0.96 2.05 -25.53
N LYS A 39 -0.46 1.74 -24.32
CA LYS A 39 0.96 1.87 -23.96
C LYS A 39 1.50 0.69 -23.13
N PRO A 40 1.51 -0.54 -23.67
CA PRO A 40 1.91 -1.72 -22.89
C PRO A 40 3.37 -1.71 -22.44
N ILE A 41 4.31 -1.20 -23.26
CA ILE A 41 5.76 -1.27 -22.97
C ILE A 41 6.14 -0.33 -21.81
N GLU A 42 5.58 0.87 -21.78
CA GLU A 42 5.81 1.86 -20.71
C GLU A 42 5.28 1.36 -19.37
N LEU A 43 4.19 0.58 -19.39
CA LEU A 43 3.55 0.04 -18.21
C LEU A 43 4.30 -1.15 -17.60
N ASP A 44 5.04 -1.94 -18.38
CA ASP A 44 5.84 -3.06 -17.89
C ASP A 44 6.84 -2.62 -16.82
N ARG A 45 7.44 -1.43 -17.01
CA ARG A 45 8.36 -0.86 -16.02
C ARG A 45 7.66 -0.43 -14.73
N LEU A 46 6.42 0.06 -14.82
CA LEU A 46 5.61 0.36 -13.62
C LEU A 46 5.32 -0.92 -12.83
N VAL A 47 5.01 -2.02 -13.52
CA VAL A 47 4.78 -3.33 -12.89
C VAL A 47 5.99 -3.77 -12.07
N GLU A 48 7.20 -3.71 -12.64
CA GLU A 48 8.41 -4.11 -11.92
C GLU A 48 8.69 -3.23 -10.69
N ILE A 49 8.46 -1.92 -10.80
CA ILE A 49 8.60 -0.99 -9.67
C ILE A 49 7.55 -1.29 -8.60
N ALA A 50 6.30 -1.49 -8.99
CA ALA A 50 5.21 -1.81 -8.06
C ALA A 50 5.50 -3.10 -7.30
N LYS A 51 5.96 -4.17 -7.96
CA LYS A 51 6.34 -5.44 -7.32
C LYS A 51 7.43 -5.24 -6.25
N ILE A 52 8.47 -4.47 -6.55
CA ILE A 52 9.54 -4.15 -5.59
C ILE A 52 8.96 -3.40 -4.39
N GLN A 53 8.17 -2.36 -4.64
CA GLN A 53 7.56 -1.54 -3.58
C GLN A 53 6.57 -2.33 -2.73
N SER A 54 5.74 -3.18 -3.33
CA SER A 54 4.79 -4.06 -2.63
C SER A 54 5.50 -5.04 -1.72
N THR A 55 6.56 -5.67 -2.22
CA THR A 55 7.35 -6.60 -1.43
C THR A 55 8.06 -5.90 -0.27
N GLU A 56 8.66 -4.73 -0.50
CA GLU A 56 9.33 -3.94 0.54
C GLU A 56 8.33 -3.52 1.62
N ALA A 57 7.25 -2.85 1.23
CA ALA A 57 6.29 -2.27 2.14
C ALA A 57 5.55 -3.31 2.96
N SER A 58 5.06 -4.39 2.34
CA SER A 58 4.33 -5.44 3.05
C SER A 58 5.19 -6.14 4.11
N ASN A 59 6.46 -6.40 3.82
CA ASN A 59 7.39 -7.00 4.79
C ASN A 59 7.77 -5.99 5.88
N LYS A 60 7.99 -4.72 5.53
CA LYS A 60 8.35 -3.66 6.48
C LYS A 60 7.24 -3.36 7.49
N ILE A 61 5.97 -3.48 7.10
CA ILE A 61 4.82 -3.38 8.02
C ILE A 61 4.96 -4.40 9.16
N GLU A 62 5.46 -5.60 8.87
CA GLU A 62 5.68 -6.69 9.84
C GLU A 62 7.09 -6.65 10.50
N GLY A 63 7.87 -5.60 10.24
CA GLY A 63 9.22 -5.46 10.81
C GLY A 63 10.31 -6.26 10.10
N ILE A 64 10.00 -6.91 8.97
CA ILE A 64 10.93 -7.66 8.13
C ILE A 64 11.60 -6.70 7.16
N VAL A 65 12.91 -6.49 7.30
CA VAL A 65 13.63 -5.44 6.56
C VAL A 65 14.93 -5.92 5.94
N THR A 66 15.31 -5.28 4.84
CA THR A 66 16.65 -5.35 4.25
C THR A 66 17.02 -4.00 3.66
N THR A 67 18.27 -3.81 3.23
CA THR A 67 18.66 -2.56 2.58
C THR A 67 18.08 -2.47 1.17
N SER A 68 17.77 -1.25 0.69
CA SER A 68 17.21 -1.05 -0.65
C SER A 68 18.13 -1.60 -1.76
N THR A 69 19.45 -1.58 -1.55
CA THR A 69 20.41 -2.19 -2.48
C THR A 69 20.27 -3.71 -2.52
N ARG A 70 20.16 -4.36 -1.35
CA ARG A 70 19.96 -5.82 -1.26
C ARG A 70 18.63 -6.24 -1.84
N LEU A 71 17.56 -5.50 -1.53
CA LEU A 71 16.24 -5.76 -2.08
C LEU A 71 16.28 -5.82 -3.62
N ARG A 72 16.87 -4.80 -4.26
CA ARG A 72 17.00 -4.78 -5.74
C ARG A 72 17.83 -5.95 -6.27
N GLN A 73 18.90 -6.33 -5.57
CA GLN A 73 19.73 -7.48 -5.97
C GLN A 73 18.96 -8.80 -5.85
N LEU A 74 18.13 -8.97 -4.81
CA LEU A 74 17.25 -10.13 -4.63
C LEU A 74 16.14 -10.18 -5.68
N PHE A 75 15.62 -9.02 -6.12
CA PHE A 75 14.64 -8.97 -7.21
C PHE A 75 15.19 -9.37 -8.57
N THR A 76 16.46 -9.07 -8.84
CA THR A 76 17.12 -9.41 -10.10
C THR A 76 17.83 -10.78 -10.06
N ASP A 77 17.59 -11.56 -9.02
CA ASP A 77 18.19 -12.87 -8.76
C ASP A 77 19.75 -12.91 -8.85
N LYS A 78 20.36 -11.73 -8.63
CA LYS A 78 21.84 -11.58 -8.67
C LYS A 78 22.54 -12.08 -7.41
N VAL A 79 21.77 -12.31 -6.36
CA VAL A 79 22.28 -12.75 -5.06
C VAL A 79 21.32 -13.73 -4.39
N THR A 80 21.85 -14.59 -3.52
CA THR A 80 21.06 -15.47 -2.66
C THR A 80 20.72 -14.76 -1.34
N PRO A 81 19.56 -15.08 -0.72
CA PRO A 81 19.22 -14.60 0.61
C PRO A 81 20.26 -14.99 1.66
N ARG A 82 20.56 -14.11 2.62
CA ARG A 82 21.59 -14.30 3.66
C ARG A 82 21.01 -14.68 5.02
N ASN A 83 19.78 -14.33 5.28
CA ASN A 83 19.12 -14.50 6.58
C ASN A 83 17.62 -14.80 6.39
N ARG A 84 16.91 -14.99 7.50
CA ARG A 84 15.48 -15.27 7.52
C ARG A 84 14.68 -14.17 6.83
N ASP A 85 14.94 -12.91 7.14
CA ASP A 85 14.22 -11.76 6.58
C ASP A 85 14.31 -11.71 5.04
N GLU A 86 15.52 -11.88 4.50
CA GLU A 86 15.72 -11.92 3.05
C GLU A 86 15.01 -13.13 2.39
N ASN A 87 14.97 -14.27 3.09
CA ASN A 87 14.22 -15.44 2.63
C ASN A 87 12.70 -15.17 2.59
N GLU A 88 12.16 -14.50 3.60
CA GLU A 88 10.74 -14.13 3.66
C GLU A 88 10.39 -13.07 2.60
N ILE A 89 11.28 -12.10 2.36
CA ILE A 89 11.14 -11.11 1.28
C ILE A 89 11.09 -11.79 -0.09
N VAL A 90 11.98 -12.75 -0.37
CA VAL A 90 11.99 -13.47 -1.64
C VAL A 90 10.76 -14.37 -1.78
N ALA A 91 10.33 -15.04 -0.70
CA ALA A 91 9.11 -15.84 -0.73
C ALA A 91 7.86 -14.98 -0.98
N TYR A 92 7.77 -13.80 -0.38
CA TYR A 92 6.70 -12.83 -0.67
C TYR A 92 6.69 -12.41 -2.14
N LYS A 93 7.88 -12.07 -2.72
CA LYS A 93 8.03 -11.76 -4.16
C LYS A 93 7.48 -12.89 -5.02
N ASP A 94 7.82 -14.14 -4.70
CA ASP A 94 7.41 -15.31 -5.48
C ASP A 94 5.87 -15.48 -5.46
N VAL A 95 5.23 -15.33 -4.27
CA VAL A 95 3.76 -15.39 -4.15
C VAL A 95 3.09 -14.21 -4.85
N LEU A 96 3.64 -13.00 -4.72
CA LEU A 96 3.13 -11.81 -5.42
C LEU A 96 3.17 -12.01 -6.94
N ASN A 97 4.26 -12.54 -7.49
CA ASN A 97 4.37 -12.87 -8.91
C ASN A 97 3.30 -13.90 -9.33
N THR A 98 3.12 -14.96 -8.53
CA THR A 98 2.07 -15.96 -8.78
C THR A 98 0.68 -15.32 -8.88
N ILE A 99 0.35 -14.41 -7.98
CA ILE A 99 -0.93 -13.68 -8.00
C ILE A 99 -1.02 -12.76 -9.23
N HIS A 100 0.04 -11.99 -9.54
CA HIS A 100 0.05 -11.10 -10.70
C HIS A 100 -0.20 -11.83 -12.02
N GLU A 101 0.36 -13.02 -12.17
CA GLU A 101 0.35 -13.79 -13.42
C GLU A 101 -0.86 -14.74 -13.52
N ASN A 102 -1.34 -15.26 -12.38
CA ASN A 102 -2.27 -16.39 -12.37
C ASN A 102 -3.56 -16.15 -11.56
N HIS A 103 -3.89 -14.90 -11.18
CA HIS A 103 -5.06 -14.59 -10.34
C HIS A 103 -6.37 -15.18 -10.87
N ASP A 104 -6.58 -15.26 -12.18
CA ASP A 104 -7.79 -15.85 -12.78
C ASP A 104 -7.96 -17.33 -12.43
N PHE A 105 -6.84 -18.05 -12.29
CA PHE A 105 -6.81 -19.49 -12.03
C PHE A 105 -6.71 -19.85 -10.56
N ILE A 106 -6.63 -18.87 -9.65
CA ILE A 106 -6.58 -19.10 -8.20
C ILE A 106 -7.99 -18.97 -7.63
N PRO A 107 -8.68 -20.08 -7.26
CA PRO A 107 -9.98 -20.02 -6.61
C PRO A 107 -9.88 -19.46 -5.18
N ILE A 108 -10.95 -18.82 -4.70
CA ILE A 108 -11.03 -18.35 -3.33
C ILE A 108 -11.53 -19.49 -2.43
N LYS A 109 -10.63 -20.40 -2.12
CA LYS A 109 -10.88 -21.58 -1.28
C LYS A 109 -9.79 -21.74 -0.24
N SER A 110 -10.14 -22.34 0.90
CA SER A 110 -9.23 -22.59 2.01
C SER A 110 -7.94 -23.31 1.58
N SER A 111 -8.03 -24.31 0.72
CA SER A 111 -6.89 -25.07 0.22
C SER A 111 -5.89 -24.20 -0.56
N TYR A 112 -6.35 -23.22 -1.33
CA TYR A 112 -5.49 -22.28 -2.05
C TYR A 112 -4.89 -21.22 -1.11
N ILE A 113 -5.65 -20.76 -0.12
CA ILE A 113 -5.14 -19.88 0.94
C ILE A 113 -4.01 -20.57 1.72
N LEU A 114 -4.18 -21.85 2.07
CA LEU A 114 -3.14 -22.66 2.71
C LEU A 114 -1.90 -22.82 1.79
N GLN A 115 -2.11 -23.03 0.50
CA GLN A 115 -1.00 -23.15 -0.46
C GLN A 115 -0.23 -21.83 -0.59
N LEU A 116 -0.91 -20.70 -0.73
CA LEU A 116 -0.26 -19.38 -0.77
C LEU A 116 0.52 -19.09 0.51
N HIS A 117 -0.04 -19.45 1.69
CA HIS A 117 0.66 -19.32 2.96
C HIS A 117 1.87 -20.26 3.05
N LYS A 118 1.77 -21.48 2.52
CA LYS A 118 2.90 -22.40 2.44
C LYS A 118 4.04 -21.81 1.61
N ASP A 119 3.71 -21.24 0.45
CA ASP A 119 4.68 -20.64 -0.44
C ASP A 119 5.30 -19.36 0.15
N LEU A 120 4.51 -18.56 0.88
CA LEU A 120 4.96 -17.37 1.60
C LEU A 120 6.03 -17.69 2.66
N LEU A 121 5.90 -18.81 3.36
CA LEU A 121 6.83 -19.21 4.42
C LEU A 121 7.82 -20.32 4.00
N LYS A 122 7.79 -20.77 2.75
CA LYS A 122 8.57 -21.90 2.24
C LYS A 122 10.08 -21.78 2.51
N LYS A 123 10.62 -20.56 2.42
CA LYS A 123 12.05 -20.31 2.56
C LYS A 123 12.46 -19.94 3.99
N SER A 124 11.51 -19.80 4.92
CA SER A 124 11.76 -19.37 6.30
C SER A 124 12.15 -20.51 7.25
N GLY A 125 12.11 -21.76 6.78
CA GLY A 125 12.39 -22.94 7.61
C GLY A 125 11.32 -23.23 8.68
N ILE A 126 10.13 -22.66 8.56
CA ILE A 126 9.04 -22.74 9.53
C ILE A 126 8.20 -23.99 9.27
N SER A 127 8.05 -24.84 10.28
CA SER A 127 7.36 -26.14 10.17
C SER A 127 5.84 -26.03 9.98
N PHE A 128 5.22 -24.94 10.40
CA PHE A 128 3.77 -24.72 10.28
C PHE A 128 3.32 -24.04 8.97
N ALA A 129 4.24 -23.84 8.01
CA ALA A 129 3.91 -23.26 6.72
C ALA A 129 2.80 -24.06 6.01
N GLY A 130 1.71 -23.39 5.61
CA GLY A 130 0.56 -24.00 4.96
C GLY A 130 -0.38 -24.77 5.90
N ASN A 131 -0.25 -24.59 7.22
CA ASN A 131 -1.16 -25.17 8.21
C ASN A 131 -1.84 -24.06 9.00
N TYR A 132 -3.08 -24.34 9.43
CA TYR A 132 -3.76 -23.47 10.37
C TYR A 132 -3.02 -23.41 11.71
N LYS A 133 -3.29 -22.37 12.47
CA LYS A 133 -2.77 -22.21 13.83
C LYS A 133 -3.17 -23.40 14.72
N ASN A 134 -2.26 -23.82 15.55
CA ASN A 134 -2.47 -24.87 16.53
C ASN A 134 -2.41 -24.37 17.98
N ILE A 135 -2.10 -23.08 18.15
CA ILE A 135 -2.06 -22.37 19.43
C ILE A 135 -2.94 -21.12 19.29
N GLN A 136 -3.66 -20.78 20.37
CA GLN A 136 -4.44 -19.55 20.40
C GLN A 136 -3.49 -18.35 20.25
N ASN A 137 -3.77 -17.51 19.25
CA ASN A 137 -3.10 -16.25 19.04
C ASN A 137 -3.96 -15.08 19.52
N TYR A 138 -3.34 -13.92 19.72
CA TYR A 138 -3.98 -12.70 20.16
C TYR A 138 -3.48 -11.54 19.31
N ILE A 139 -4.38 -10.62 18.98
CA ILE A 139 -4.00 -9.33 18.42
C ILE A 139 -3.76 -8.41 19.61
N SER A 140 -2.52 -8.00 19.79
CA SER A 140 -2.06 -7.23 20.95
C SER A 140 -1.88 -5.76 20.62
N GLU A 141 -2.12 -4.93 21.62
CA GLU A 141 -1.84 -3.49 21.61
C GLU A 141 -0.84 -3.16 22.70
N THR A 142 0.05 -2.22 22.41
CA THR A 142 0.99 -1.67 23.41
C THR A 142 0.44 -0.35 23.91
N LEU A 143 0.06 -0.31 25.18
CA LEU A 143 -0.42 0.89 25.85
C LEU A 143 0.69 1.95 26.00
N PRO A 144 0.35 3.23 26.28
CA PRO A 144 1.33 4.30 26.45
C PRO A 144 2.37 4.05 27.57
N ASP A 145 2.04 3.22 28.56
CA ASP A 145 2.93 2.82 29.65
C ASP A 145 3.87 1.65 29.30
N GLY A 146 3.79 1.14 28.05
CA GLY A 146 4.56 0.00 27.55
C GLY A 146 3.95 -1.37 27.87
N THR A 147 2.80 -1.43 28.53
CA THR A 147 2.08 -2.70 28.81
C THR A 147 1.49 -3.25 27.52
N VAL A 148 1.71 -4.55 27.26
CA VAL A 148 1.10 -5.24 26.12
C VAL A 148 -0.19 -5.93 26.59
N VAL A 149 -1.31 -5.57 25.98
CA VAL A 149 -2.63 -6.15 26.26
C VAL A 149 -3.21 -6.83 25.04
N ALA A 150 -3.99 -7.90 25.24
CA ALA A 150 -4.75 -8.51 24.15
C ALA A 150 -5.94 -7.61 23.81
N ARG A 151 -5.91 -6.97 22.64
CA ARG A 151 -6.99 -6.11 22.13
C ARG A 151 -8.13 -6.93 21.54
N PHE A 152 -7.79 -7.95 20.75
CA PHE A 152 -8.76 -8.83 20.12
C PHE A 152 -8.32 -10.28 20.23
N THR A 153 -9.26 -11.18 20.51
CA THR A 153 -9.03 -12.62 20.57
C THR A 153 -9.62 -13.27 19.31
N PRO A 154 -8.78 -13.72 18.35
CA PRO A 154 -9.26 -14.38 17.14
C PRO A 154 -9.99 -15.70 17.42
N VAL A 155 -10.64 -16.25 16.39
CA VAL A 155 -11.27 -17.57 16.40
C VAL A 155 -10.32 -18.64 16.97
N THR A 156 -10.85 -19.62 17.69
CA THR A 156 -10.04 -20.69 18.27
C THR A 156 -9.37 -21.56 17.20
N PRO A 157 -8.22 -22.21 17.49
CA PRO A 157 -7.58 -23.12 16.54
C PRO A 157 -8.51 -24.22 16.02
N TYR A 158 -9.38 -24.76 16.89
CA TYR A 158 -10.33 -25.81 16.54
C TYR A 158 -11.37 -25.34 15.52
N GLU A 159 -11.88 -24.12 15.66
CA GLU A 159 -12.91 -23.54 14.78
C GLU A 159 -12.32 -22.93 13.49
N THR A 160 -11.02 -22.65 13.45
CA THR A 160 -10.37 -21.94 12.35
C THR A 160 -10.60 -22.57 10.97
N PRO A 161 -10.49 -23.91 10.78
CA PRO A 161 -10.71 -24.52 9.46
C PRO A 161 -12.11 -24.28 8.91
N SER A 162 -13.14 -24.49 9.73
CA SER A 162 -14.53 -24.27 9.28
C SER A 162 -14.82 -22.80 9.06
N ALA A 163 -14.26 -21.90 9.89
CA ALA A 163 -14.43 -20.45 9.73
C ALA A 163 -13.86 -19.94 8.37
N ILE A 164 -12.71 -20.44 7.94
CA ILE A 164 -12.13 -20.06 6.64
C ILE A 164 -12.94 -20.67 5.49
N ASP A 165 -13.42 -21.91 5.60
CA ASP A 165 -14.26 -22.52 4.58
C ASP A 165 -15.58 -21.74 4.43
N GLU A 166 -16.23 -21.40 5.54
CA GLU A 166 -17.47 -20.61 5.54
C GLU A 166 -17.25 -19.20 4.98
N LEU A 167 -16.15 -18.54 5.36
CA LEU A 167 -15.76 -17.22 4.84
C LEU A 167 -15.59 -17.25 3.31
N CYS A 168 -14.84 -18.22 2.78
CA CYS A 168 -14.64 -18.38 1.35
C CYS A 168 -15.97 -18.60 0.62
N ASN A 169 -16.83 -19.50 1.14
CA ASN A 169 -18.13 -19.80 0.55
C ASN A 169 -19.07 -18.59 0.58
N ALA A 170 -19.09 -17.83 1.69
CA ALA A 170 -19.91 -16.61 1.80
C ALA A 170 -19.51 -15.57 0.77
N TYR A 171 -18.20 -15.36 0.59
CA TYR A 171 -17.65 -14.42 -0.41
C TYR A 171 -17.97 -14.85 -1.84
N GLU A 172 -17.68 -16.10 -2.21
CA GLU A 172 -17.95 -16.64 -3.56
C GLU A 172 -19.45 -16.54 -3.89
N ASN A 173 -20.32 -16.86 -2.95
CA ASN A 173 -21.76 -16.74 -3.11
C ASN A 173 -22.22 -15.29 -3.29
N ALA A 174 -21.63 -14.35 -2.56
CA ALA A 174 -21.98 -12.93 -2.67
C ALA A 174 -21.53 -12.34 -4.02
N ILE A 175 -20.30 -12.66 -4.45
CA ILE A 175 -19.79 -12.26 -5.77
C ILE A 175 -20.66 -12.83 -6.90
N ALA A 176 -21.03 -14.10 -6.82
CA ALA A 176 -21.86 -14.75 -7.85
C ALA A 176 -23.28 -14.17 -7.96
N ARG A 177 -23.81 -13.57 -6.89
CA ARG A 177 -25.11 -12.90 -6.91
C ARG A 177 -25.12 -11.53 -7.55
N GLU A 178 -23.97 -10.86 -7.63
CA GLU A 178 -23.80 -9.50 -8.21
C GLU A 178 -24.72 -8.43 -7.59
N LYS A 179 -25.10 -8.59 -6.30
CA LYS A 179 -26.00 -7.66 -5.59
C LYS A 179 -25.24 -6.59 -4.81
N VAL A 180 -23.99 -6.86 -4.47
CA VAL A 180 -23.11 -5.94 -3.72
C VAL A 180 -21.84 -5.77 -4.53
N ASP A 181 -21.36 -4.53 -4.63
CA ASP A 181 -20.12 -4.23 -5.36
C ASP A 181 -18.92 -4.94 -4.72
N ALA A 182 -18.06 -5.50 -5.55
CA ALA A 182 -16.85 -6.20 -5.09
C ALA A 182 -15.94 -5.30 -4.23
N LEU A 183 -15.89 -3.98 -4.53
CA LEU A 183 -15.14 -3.02 -3.72
C LEU A 183 -15.62 -2.92 -2.27
N LEU A 184 -16.86 -3.29 -1.99
CA LEU A 184 -17.40 -3.36 -0.63
C LEU A 184 -17.15 -4.73 -0.01
N LEU A 185 -17.33 -5.82 -0.79
CA LEU A 185 -17.16 -7.19 -0.31
C LEU A 185 -15.70 -7.53 0.02
N ILE A 186 -14.75 -7.02 -0.76
CA ILE A 186 -13.32 -7.32 -0.56
C ILE A 186 -12.83 -6.85 0.82
N PRO A 187 -13.01 -5.59 1.25
CA PRO A 187 -12.62 -5.18 2.60
C PRO A 187 -13.33 -5.96 3.71
N ILE A 188 -14.61 -6.34 3.52
CA ILE A 188 -15.35 -7.16 4.49
C ILE A 188 -14.67 -8.52 4.64
N PHE A 189 -14.37 -9.20 3.52
CA PHE A 189 -13.64 -10.47 3.52
C PHE A 189 -12.29 -10.36 4.24
N ILE A 190 -11.53 -9.30 3.95
CA ILE A 190 -10.20 -9.09 4.56
C ILE A 190 -10.32 -8.81 6.06
N CYS A 191 -11.31 -8.03 6.50
CA CYS A 191 -11.59 -7.82 7.92
C CYS A 191 -11.92 -9.12 8.61
N ASP A 192 -12.84 -9.92 8.06
CA ASP A 192 -13.21 -11.22 8.59
C ASP A 192 -12.03 -12.21 8.62
N PHE A 193 -11.21 -12.24 7.57
CA PHE A 193 -9.97 -13.03 7.54
C PHE A 193 -9.01 -12.64 8.67
N LEU A 194 -8.83 -11.34 8.92
CA LEU A 194 -7.97 -10.86 9.99
C LEU A 194 -8.56 -11.15 11.39
N CYS A 195 -9.89 -11.14 11.55
CA CYS A 195 -10.55 -11.52 12.78
C CYS A 195 -10.47 -13.03 13.06
N ILE A 196 -10.52 -13.87 12.03
CA ILE A 196 -10.25 -15.33 12.15
C ILE A 196 -8.79 -15.55 12.51
N HIS A 197 -7.87 -14.79 11.91
CA HIS A 197 -6.41 -14.86 12.12
C HIS A 197 -5.87 -16.29 12.01
N PRO A 198 -5.99 -16.92 10.83
CA PRO A 198 -5.93 -18.38 10.70
C PRO A 198 -4.55 -19.00 10.92
N PHE A 199 -3.48 -18.21 10.91
CA PHE A 199 -2.11 -18.72 10.95
C PHE A 199 -1.40 -18.33 12.23
N ASN A 200 -0.33 -19.09 12.60
CA ASN A 200 0.54 -18.72 13.71
C ASN A 200 1.41 -17.48 13.37
N ASP A 201 1.73 -17.26 12.08
CA ASP A 201 2.49 -16.13 11.56
C ASP A 201 2.06 -15.85 10.11
N GLY A 202 2.29 -14.64 9.61
CA GLY A 202 2.05 -14.25 8.22
C GLY A 202 0.62 -13.80 7.89
N ASN A 203 -0.28 -13.66 8.86
CA ASN A 203 -1.67 -13.24 8.62
C ASN A 203 -1.76 -11.87 7.94
N GLY A 204 -0.99 -10.88 8.39
CA GLY A 204 -0.97 -9.54 7.79
C GLY A 204 -0.46 -9.56 6.35
N ARG A 205 0.62 -10.28 6.05
CA ARG A 205 1.14 -10.44 4.67
C ARG A 205 0.13 -11.17 3.78
N MET A 206 -0.50 -12.23 4.31
CA MET A 206 -1.54 -12.97 3.59
C MET A 206 -2.77 -12.11 3.31
N SER A 207 -3.22 -11.29 4.26
CA SER A 207 -4.38 -10.40 4.04
C SER A 207 -4.10 -9.40 2.91
N ARG A 208 -2.89 -8.84 2.81
CA ARG A 208 -2.51 -7.93 1.72
C ARG A 208 -2.39 -8.63 0.38
N LEU A 209 -1.81 -9.84 0.34
CA LEU A 209 -1.77 -10.67 -0.88
C LEU A 209 -3.18 -11.09 -1.33
N LEU A 210 -4.07 -11.45 -0.39
CA LEU A 210 -5.47 -11.75 -0.68
C LEU A 210 -6.22 -10.52 -1.18
N THR A 211 -5.94 -9.33 -0.64
CA THR A 211 -6.51 -8.07 -1.15
C THR A 211 -6.20 -7.89 -2.64
N LEU A 212 -4.94 -8.07 -3.05
CA LEU A 212 -4.55 -7.99 -4.46
C LEU A 212 -5.24 -9.06 -5.30
N LEU A 213 -5.25 -10.32 -4.84
CA LEU A 213 -5.91 -11.42 -5.53
C LEU A 213 -7.39 -11.13 -5.79
N LEU A 214 -8.13 -10.69 -4.76
CA LEU A 214 -9.55 -10.39 -4.85
C LEU A 214 -9.83 -9.20 -5.76
N LEU A 215 -9.02 -8.14 -5.68
CA LEU A 215 -9.11 -6.98 -6.56
C LEU A 215 -8.90 -7.37 -8.03
N TYR A 216 -7.86 -8.16 -8.33
CA TYR A 216 -7.57 -8.58 -9.71
C TYR A 216 -8.67 -9.47 -10.28
N LYS A 217 -9.17 -10.44 -9.51
CA LYS A 217 -10.32 -11.29 -9.91
C LYS A 217 -11.58 -10.48 -10.18
N SER A 218 -11.73 -9.32 -9.53
CA SER A 218 -12.85 -8.38 -9.76
C SER A 218 -12.53 -7.32 -10.82
N GLY A 219 -11.38 -7.44 -11.52
CA GLY A 219 -10.97 -6.55 -12.60
C GLY A 219 -10.38 -5.22 -12.16
N TYR A 220 -10.03 -5.03 -10.88
CA TYR A 220 -9.36 -3.84 -10.38
C TYR A 220 -7.84 -4.06 -10.38
N ASN A 221 -7.19 -3.71 -11.49
CA ASN A 221 -5.78 -4.06 -11.74
C ASN A 221 -4.78 -2.97 -11.33
N VAL A 222 -5.18 -1.92 -10.63
CA VAL A 222 -4.28 -0.81 -10.27
C VAL A 222 -3.09 -1.28 -9.44
N GLY A 223 -3.26 -2.28 -8.57
CA GLY A 223 -2.20 -2.87 -7.76
C GLY A 223 -1.06 -3.52 -8.57
N LYS A 224 -1.27 -3.80 -9.88
CA LYS A 224 -0.20 -4.26 -10.78
C LYS A 224 0.81 -3.15 -11.09
N TYR A 225 0.38 -1.89 -11.09
CA TYR A 225 1.16 -0.73 -11.54
C TYR A 225 1.59 0.18 -10.38
N ILE A 226 0.78 0.23 -9.31
CA ILE A 226 1.01 1.03 -8.11
C ILE A 226 0.88 0.13 -6.88
N SER A 227 1.83 0.21 -5.95
CA SER A 227 1.81 -0.62 -4.75
C SER A 227 0.76 -0.16 -3.76
N ILE A 228 -0.27 -0.98 -3.55
CA ILE A 228 -1.29 -0.78 -2.50
C ILE A 228 -0.64 -0.88 -1.11
N GLU A 229 0.29 -1.82 -0.93
CA GLU A 229 0.99 -2.03 0.34
C GLU A 229 1.85 -0.83 0.75
N LYS A 230 2.41 -0.12 -0.24
CA LYS A 230 3.17 1.11 0.02
C LYS A 230 2.25 2.23 0.53
N GLU A 231 1.05 2.35 -0.03
CA GLU A 231 0.08 3.32 0.46
C GLU A 231 -0.42 2.96 1.87
N ILE A 232 -0.64 1.67 2.15
CA ILE A 232 -0.94 1.17 3.50
C ILE A 232 0.23 1.46 4.47
N GLU A 233 1.49 1.23 4.07
CA GLU A 233 2.67 1.51 4.90
C GLU A 233 2.75 2.99 5.29
N LYS A 234 2.50 3.91 4.37
CA LYS A 234 2.48 5.35 4.64
C LYS A 234 1.43 5.75 5.66
N THR A 235 0.34 5.01 5.73
CA THR A 235 -0.83 5.29 6.57
C THR A 235 -1.08 4.18 7.60
N LYS A 236 -0.01 3.49 8.04
CA LYS A 236 -0.07 2.28 8.86
C LYS A 236 -0.95 2.44 10.11
N ASN A 237 -0.88 3.56 10.80
CA ASN A 237 -1.68 3.80 11.99
C ASN A 237 -3.19 3.84 11.65
N TYR A 238 -3.58 4.58 10.61
CA TYR A 238 -4.98 4.63 10.17
C TYR A 238 -5.51 3.28 9.69
N TYR A 239 -4.64 2.42 9.13
CA TYR A 239 -4.99 1.05 8.78
C TYR A 239 -5.40 0.23 10.02
N TYR A 240 -4.61 0.30 11.08
CA TYR A 240 -4.90 -0.43 12.31
C TYR A 240 -6.08 0.17 13.06
N ASP A 241 -6.20 1.50 13.13
CA ASP A 241 -7.36 2.18 13.72
C ASP A 241 -8.67 1.76 13.00
N ALA A 242 -8.67 1.73 11.67
CA ALA A 242 -9.83 1.32 10.89
C ALA A 242 -10.20 -0.16 11.11
N LEU A 243 -9.22 -1.05 11.28
CA LEU A 243 -9.46 -2.45 11.64
C LEU A 243 -10.03 -2.58 13.05
N GLU A 244 -9.49 -1.85 14.01
CA GLU A 244 -9.97 -1.85 15.40
C GLU A 244 -11.42 -1.43 15.50
N TYR A 245 -11.81 -0.35 14.81
CA TYR A 245 -13.23 0.05 14.75
C TYR A 245 -14.10 -1.01 14.07
N ALA A 246 -13.58 -1.69 13.04
CA ALA A 246 -14.34 -2.66 12.26
C ALA A 246 -14.47 -4.03 12.95
N ASP A 247 -13.57 -4.40 13.87
CA ASP A 247 -13.63 -5.70 14.57
C ASP A 247 -14.36 -5.63 15.93
N ALA A 248 -14.72 -4.45 16.41
CA ALA A 248 -15.46 -4.27 17.65
C ALA A 248 -16.83 -4.97 17.58
N GLY A 249 -17.09 -5.95 18.48
CA GLY A 249 -18.32 -6.76 18.47
C GLY A 249 -18.39 -7.80 17.34
N TRP A 250 -17.26 -8.16 16.73
CA TRP A 250 -17.21 -9.10 15.60
C TRP A 250 -17.75 -10.48 15.94
N HIS A 251 -17.45 -11.01 17.12
CA HIS A 251 -17.93 -12.35 17.57
C HIS A 251 -19.45 -12.43 17.71
N GLU A 252 -20.08 -11.33 18.06
CA GLU A 252 -21.53 -11.20 18.25
C GLU A 252 -22.28 -10.79 16.97
N ASP A 253 -21.58 -10.70 15.84
CA ASP A 253 -22.10 -10.19 14.56
C ASP A 253 -22.71 -8.78 14.67
N LYS A 254 -22.11 -7.94 15.53
CA LYS A 254 -22.50 -6.55 15.78
C LYS A 254 -21.49 -5.53 15.30
N ASN A 255 -20.43 -5.98 14.67
CA ASN A 255 -19.38 -5.12 14.16
C ASN A 255 -19.83 -4.28 12.96
N ASP A 256 -19.23 -3.12 12.81
CA ASP A 256 -19.44 -2.22 11.67
C ASP A 256 -18.21 -2.24 10.74
N PRO A 257 -18.25 -2.85 9.55
CA PRO A 257 -17.12 -2.90 8.65
C PRO A 257 -16.87 -1.58 7.90
N ARG A 258 -17.77 -0.59 7.95
CA ARG A 258 -17.71 0.65 7.17
C ARG A 258 -16.42 1.45 7.38
N PRO A 259 -15.84 1.60 8.59
CA PRO A 259 -14.57 2.28 8.78
C PRO A 259 -13.43 1.66 7.95
N PHE A 260 -13.33 0.34 7.94
CA PHE A 260 -12.31 -0.35 7.18
C PHE A 260 -12.59 -0.34 5.66
N ILE A 261 -13.85 -0.47 5.26
CA ILE A 261 -14.26 -0.30 3.84
C ILE A 261 -13.84 1.09 3.35
N ARG A 262 -14.18 2.14 4.08
CA ARG A 262 -13.84 3.53 3.72
C ARG A 262 -12.32 3.71 3.57
N TYR A 263 -11.55 3.22 4.53
CA TYR A 263 -10.10 3.26 4.47
C TYR A 263 -9.56 2.56 3.22
N MET A 264 -9.98 1.32 2.97
CA MET A 264 -9.50 0.54 1.82
C MET A 264 -9.88 1.18 0.49
N LEU A 265 -11.09 1.73 0.37
CA LEU A 265 -11.50 2.47 -0.83
C LEU A 265 -10.65 3.73 -1.06
N GLN A 266 -10.30 4.46 0.00
CA GLN A 266 -9.40 5.62 -0.09
C GLN A 266 -8.00 5.22 -0.57
N ILE A 267 -7.45 4.11 -0.08
CA ILE A 267 -6.16 3.56 -0.53
C ILE A 267 -6.23 3.16 -2.02
N ILE A 268 -7.27 2.44 -2.42
CA ILE A 268 -7.45 2.01 -3.82
C ILE A 268 -7.58 3.24 -4.74
N LEU A 269 -8.37 4.23 -4.35
CA LEU A 269 -8.53 5.47 -5.12
C LEU A 269 -7.21 6.25 -5.21
N ALA A 270 -6.44 6.35 -4.12
CA ALA A 270 -5.12 6.98 -4.12
C ALA A 270 -4.16 6.30 -5.11
N CYS A 271 -4.18 4.97 -5.19
CA CYS A 271 -3.40 4.23 -6.17
C CYS A 271 -3.84 4.53 -7.61
N TYR A 272 -5.14 4.68 -7.87
CA TYR A 272 -5.63 5.07 -9.21
C TYR A 272 -5.20 6.48 -9.59
N ILE A 273 -5.27 7.44 -8.66
CA ILE A 273 -4.82 8.81 -8.90
C ILE A 273 -3.30 8.82 -9.17
N GLU A 274 -2.50 8.11 -8.36
CA GLU A 274 -1.06 8.00 -8.59
C GLU A 274 -0.75 7.35 -9.94
N PHE A 275 -1.55 6.35 -10.37
CA PHE A 275 -1.40 5.74 -11.69
C PHE A 275 -1.64 6.76 -12.81
N GLU A 276 -2.73 7.52 -12.76
CA GLU A 276 -3.06 8.56 -13.74
C GLU A 276 -1.98 9.63 -13.82
N ASP A 277 -1.45 10.07 -12.67
CA ASP A 277 -0.36 11.04 -12.61
C ASP A 277 0.90 10.50 -13.31
N ARG A 278 1.27 9.25 -13.07
CA ARG A 278 2.43 8.63 -13.71
C ARG A 278 2.26 8.45 -15.21
N VAL A 279 1.09 8.01 -15.63
CA VAL A 279 0.76 7.86 -17.06
C VAL A 279 0.64 9.23 -17.72
N GLY A 280 0.04 10.22 -17.08
CA GLY A 280 -0.03 11.60 -17.57
C GLY A 280 1.35 12.25 -17.73
N LEU A 281 2.32 11.92 -16.87
CA LEU A 281 3.71 12.30 -17.04
C LEU A 281 4.33 11.72 -18.32
N LEU A 282 3.96 10.48 -18.67
CA LEU A 282 4.40 9.82 -19.91
C LEU A 282 3.77 10.44 -21.17
N GLU A 283 2.51 10.87 -21.07
CA GLU A 283 1.77 11.42 -22.21
C GLU A 283 2.14 12.85 -22.57
N ASN A 284 2.34 13.69 -21.55
CA ASN A 284 2.51 15.12 -21.72
C ASN A 284 3.96 15.53 -21.97
N SER A 285 4.91 14.61 -22.05
CA SER A 285 6.33 14.94 -22.22
C SER A 285 6.80 14.60 -23.62
N THR A 286 7.28 15.62 -24.31
CA THR A 286 7.93 15.50 -25.61
C THR A 286 9.39 15.06 -25.47
N THR A 287 10.00 15.27 -24.31
CA THR A 287 11.41 14.92 -24.06
C THR A 287 11.60 14.27 -22.69
N SER A 288 12.67 13.49 -22.55
CA SER A 288 13.08 12.91 -21.26
C SER A 288 13.33 14.01 -20.20
N TYR A 289 13.79 15.18 -20.62
CA TYR A 289 13.98 16.34 -19.77
C TYR A 289 12.66 16.84 -19.17
N ASP A 290 11.62 16.97 -20.00
CA ASP A 290 10.30 17.44 -19.55
C ASP A 290 9.66 16.49 -18.54
N ILE A 291 9.83 15.18 -18.71
CA ILE A 291 9.33 14.16 -17.76
C ILE A 291 9.96 14.37 -16.38
N VAL A 292 11.29 14.45 -16.32
CA VAL A 292 12.00 14.61 -15.05
C VAL A 292 11.71 15.98 -14.43
N LYS A 293 11.68 17.04 -15.23
CA LYS A 293 11.37 18.39 -14.77
C LYS A 293 9.97 18.49 -14.19
N LYS A 294 8.95 17.95 -14.87
CA LYS A 294 7.55 17.95 -14.41
C LYS A 294 7.40 17.21 -13.08
N TYR A 295 8.06 16.06 -12.92
CA TYR A 295 8.06 15.33 -11.64
C TYR A 295 8.69 16.18 -10.52
N ILE A 296 9.85 16.80 -10.77
CA ILE A 296 10.55 17.65 -9.81
C ILE A 296 9.70 18.89 -9.46
N ASP A 297 9.05 19.50 -10.44
CA ASP A 297 8.18 20.67 -10.23
C ASP A 297 6.95 20.34 -9.37
N GLY A 298 6.45 19.12 -9.42
CA GLY A 298 5.37 18.62 -8.56
C GLY A 298 5.83 18.18 -7.16
N THR A 299 7.13 18.05 -6.91
CA THR A 299 7.66 17.57 -5.62
C THR A 299 7.74 18.71 -4.60
N ILE A 300 7.22 18.48 -3.40
CA ILE A 300 7.31 19.41 -2.27
C ILE A 300 8.40 18.94 -1.31
N GLY A 301 9.35 19.84 -0.96
CA GLY A 301 10.46 19.55 -0.05
C GLY A 301 11.69 18.97 -0.74
N ILE A 302 12.47 18.20 0.04
CA ILE A 302 13.70 17.54 -0.42
C ILE A 302 13.40 16.22 -1.13
N PHE A 303 14.25 15.88 -2.12
CA PHE A 303 14.15 14.59 -2.82
C PHE A 303 15.54 14.06 -3.17
N THR A 304 15.62 12.77 -3.47
CA THR A 304 16.86 12.09 -3.88
C THR A 304 16.82 11.69 -5.35
N SER A 305 17.98 11.47 -5.94
CA SER A 305 18.04 10.94 -7.32
C SER A 305 17.39 9.55 -7.46
N VAL A 306 17.35 8.77 -6.38
CA VAL A 306 16.71 7.47 -6.37
C VAL A 306 15.19 7.61 -6.47
N GLU A 307 14.62 8.57 -5.76
CA GLU A 307 13.17 8.86 -5.84
C GLU A 307 12.78 9.32 -7.24
N VAL A 308 13.56 10.22 -7.86
CA VAL A 308 13.32 10.64 -9.24
C VAL A 308 13.37 9.45 -10.21
N VAL A 309 14.39 8.58 -10.10
CA VAL A 309 14.49 7.37 -10.94
C VAL A 309 13.27 6.46 -10.76
N ASN A 310 12.80 6.28 -9.53
CA ASN A 310 11.66 5.41 -9.24
C ASN A 310 10.33 5.99 -9.75
N ASN A 311 10.22 7.32 -9.81
CA ASN A 311 8.99 8.00 -10.23
C ASN A 311 8.99 8.44 -11.70
N CYS A 312 10.11 8.24 -12.43
CA CYS A 312 10.19 8.44 -13.89
C CYS A 312 10.51 7.10 -14.59
N PRO A 313 9.60 6.12 -14.54
CA PRO A 313 9.86 4.74 -14.96
C PRO A 313 10.12 4.56 -16.45
N SER A 314 9.65 5.47 -17.29
CA SER A 314 9.91 5.47 -18.74
C SER A 314 11.37 5.76 -19.10
N LEU A 315 12.17 6.24 -18.13
CA LEU A 315 13.54 6.68 -18.38
C LEU A 315 14.57 5.73 -17.77
N GLY A 316 15.69 5.52 -18.47
CA GLY A 316 16.85 4.85 -17.91
C GLY A 316 17.48 5.65 -16.78
N ARG A 317 18.06 4.96 -15.77
CA ARG A 317 18.72 5.61 -14.62
C ARG A 317 19.79 6.63 -15.06
N SER A 318 20.60 6.29 -16.07
CA SER A 318 21.64 7.17 -16.61
C SER A 318 21.06 8.46 -17.18
N SER A 319 19.94 8.35 -17.92
CA SER A 319 19.24 9.52 -18.48
C SER A 319 18.71 10.44 -17.39
N VAL A 320 18.04 9.85 -16.36
CA VAL A 320 17.53 10.63 -15.22
C VAL A 320 18.64 11.35 -14.47
N LEU A 321 19.78 10.68 -14.21
CA LEU A 321 20.92 11.29 -13.53
C LEU A 321 21.56 12.42 -14.37
N ALA A 322 21.65 12.24 -15.67
CA ALA A 322 22.12 13.29 -16.57
C ALA A 322 21.22 14.54 -16.53
N ILE A 323 19.89 14.33 -16.56
CA ILE A 323 18.91 15.41 -16.51
C ILE A 323 18.93 16.12 -15.14
N ILE A 324 19.03 15.39 -14.02
CA ILE A 324 19.20 16.00 -12.69
C ILE A 324 20.45 16.90 -12.65
N LYS A 325 21.54 16.46 -13.27
CA LYS A 325 22.76 17.25 -13.39
C LYS A 325 22.49 18.53 -14.19
N THR A 326 21.85 18.43 -15.36
CA THR A 326 21.47 19.57 -16.21
C THR A 326 20.57 20.55 -15.44
N LEU A 327 19.52 20.07 -14.76
CA LEU A 327 18.62 20.90 -13.96
C LEU A 327 19.33 21.60 -12.79
N THR A 328 20.39 20.98 -12.24
CA THR A 328 21.24 21.59 -11.22
C THR A 328 22.12 22.69 -11.83
N GLU A 329 22.72 22.44 -13.00
CA GLU A 329 23.53 23.39 -13.74
C GLU A 329 22.71 24.60 -14.22
N GLU A 330 21.47 24.39 -14.63
CA GLU A 330 20.51 25.43 -15.01
C GLU A 330 19.94 26.22 -13.81
N GLY A 331 20.23 25.77 -12.57
CA GLY A 331 19.76 26.45 -11.36
C GLY A 331 18.28 26.22 -11.05
N HIS A 332 17.62 25.20 -11.62
CA HIS A 332 16.25 24.80 -11.25
C HIS A 332 16.18 24.13 -9.90
N ILE A 333 17.23 23.39 -9.54
CA ILE A 333 17.37 22.67 -8.28
C ILE A 333 18.74 22.94 -7.65
N SER A 334 18.76 22.95 -6.31
CA SER A 334 19.99 23.02 -5.51
C SER A 334 20.37 21.63 -5.03
N ARG A 335 21.66 21.30 -5.07
CA ARG A 335 22.20 20.02 -4.59
C ARG A 335 22.86 20.19 -3.23
N TYR A 336 22.59 19.28 -2.29
CA TYR A 336 23.16 19.24 -0.96
C TYR A 336 23.71 17.85 -0.62
N GLY A 337 24.64 17.81 0.32
CA GLY A 337 25.29 16.57 0.77
C GLY A 337 26.29 16.01 -0.24
N SER A 338 26.85 14.85 0.10
CA SER A 338 27.81 14.12 -0.73
C SER A 338 27.62 12.61 -0.65
N GLY A 339 28.01 11.90 -1.69
CA GLY A 339 27.93 10.44 -1.73
C GLY A 339 26.49 9.95 -1.54
N ARG A 340 26.27 9.05 -0.55
CA ARG A 340 24.97 8.46 -0.28
C ARG A 340 23.94 9.38 0.38
N SER A 341 24.40 10.49 0.99
CA SER A 341 23.54 11.49 1.63
C SER A 341 23.19 12.66 0.70
N THR A 342 23.41 12.54 -0.61
CA THR A 342 23.04 13.58 -1.58
C THR A 342 21.54 13.68 -1.72
N TYR A 343 21.01 14.90 -1.54
CA TYR A 343 19.62 15.27 -1.80
C TYR A 343 19.53 16.59 -2.59
N TYR A 344 18.34 16.86 -3.11
CA TYR A 344 18.04 18.03 -3.94
C TYR A 344 16.80 18.72 -3.42
N ILE A 345 16.70 20.04 -3.70
CA ILE A 345 15.52 20.86 -3.42
C ILE A 345 15.29 21.82 -4.59
N ARG A 346 14.04 22.15 -4.88
CA ARG A 346 13.74 23.17 -5.92
C ARG A 346 14.24 24.53 -5.51
N LYS A 347 14.84 25.26 -6.43
CA LYS A 347 15.46 26.57 -6.15
C LYS A 347 14.48 27.57 -5.53
N LYS A 348 13.23 27.65 -6.04
CA LYS A 348 12.18 28.52 -5.47
C LYS A 348 11.83 28.17 -4.01
N ILE A 349 11.87 26.89 -3.64
CA ILE A 349 11.62 26.46 -2.24
C ILE A 349 12.84 26.74 -1.39
N ASP A 350 14.04 26.50 -1.92
CA ASP A 350 15.32 26.76 -1.27
C ASP A 350 15.47 28.25 -0.92
N ASP A 351 15.19 29.12 -1.89
CA ASP A 351 15.23 30.57 -1.71
C ASP A 351 14.19 31.04 -0.68
N ALA A 352 12.97 30.48 -0.71
CA ALA A 352 11.92 30.78 0.27
C ALA A 352 12.29 30.31 1.70
N MET A 353 12.94 29.15 1.83
CA MET A 353 13.44 28.65 3.12
C MET A 353 14.61 29.51 3.64
N ALA A 354 15.52 29.96 2.76
CA ALA A 354 16.60 30.84 3.12
C ALA A 354 16.07 32.19 3.60
N GLU A 355 15.08 32.76 2.89
CA GLU A 355 14.45 34.02 3.27
C GLU A 355 13.67 33.89 4.59
N ALA A 356 12.90 32.80 4.79
CA ALA A 356 12.21 32.54 6.05
C ALA A 356 13.19 32.42 7.23
N LYS A 357 14.35 31.78 7.01
CA LYS A 357 15.39 31.69 8.02
C LYS A 357 16.05 33.04 8.30
N ARG A 358 16.25 33.88 7.27
CA ARG A 358 16.75 35.26 7.42
C ARG A 358 15.80 36.10 8.26
N ILE A 359 14.51 36.05 7.93
CA ILE A 359 13.45 36.74 8.68
C ILE A 359 13.41 36.27 10.15
N SER A 360 13.45 34.95 10.39
CA SER A 360 13.41 34.39 11.74
C SER A 360 14.65 34.72 12.59
N SER A 361 15.75 35.09 11.97
CA SER A 361 17.00 35.45 12.66
C SER A 361 17.20 36.99 12.74
N ASP A 362 16.33 37.79 12.16
CA ASP A 362 16.41 39.26 12.23
C ASP A 362 15.78 39.74 13.55
N PRO A 363 16.55 40.37 14.45
CA PRO A 363 16.04 40.86 15.73
C PRO A 363 15.03 42.01 15.58
N ASN A 364 14.91 42.62 14.41
CA ASN A 364 13.98 43.71 14.12
C ASN A 364 12.63 43.21 13.56
N VAL A 365 12.50 41.93 13.26
CA VAL A 365 11.22 41.34 12.83
C VAL A 365 10.45 40.84 14.07
N PRO A 366 9.24 41.33 14.34
CA PRO A 366 8.45 40.87 15.47
C PRO A 366 8.20 39.36 15.38
N GLY A 367 8.72 38.60 16.35
CA GLY A 367 8.42 37.18 16.47
C GLY A 367 7.03 37.01 17.10
N TYR A 368 6.16 36.28 16.43
CA TYR A 368 4.86 35.90 17.02
C TYR A 368 5.03 34.63 17.83
N THR A 369 4.68 34.67 19.12
CA THR A 369 4.81 33.54 20.05
C THR A 369 3.55 32.67 20.09
N ASN A 370 2.44 33.16 19.55
CA ASN A 370 1.17 32.43 19.46
C ASN A 370 0.27 32.98 18.34
N MET A 371 -0.82 32.23 18.02
CA MET A 371 -1.78 32.57 16.96
C MET A 371 -2.63 33.80 17.26
N GLU A 372 -2.78 34.23 18.53
CA GLU A 372 -3.54 35.41 18.91
C GLU A 372 -2.77 36.71 18.61
N ASP A 373 -1.46 36.69 18.83
CA ASP A 373 -0.57 37.81 18.48
C ASP A 373 -0.49 38.02 16.94
N LEU A 374 -0.48 36.91 16.18
CA LEU A 374 -0.53 36.99 14.71
C LEU A 374 -1.83 37.57 14.20
N LYS A 375 -2.98 37.19 14.79
CA LYS A 375 -4.29 37.73 14.40
C LYS A 375 -4.45 39.22 14.69
N LYS A 376 -3.97 39.69 15.82
CA LYS A 376 -4.00 41.12 16.15
C LYS A 376 -3.25 42.00 15.13
N THR A 377 -2.15 41.50 14.61
CA THR A 377 -1.32 42.25 13.62
C THR A 377 -1.90 42.20 12.21
N LEU A 378 -2.76 41.21 11.92
CA LEU A 378 -3.44 41.10 10.61
C LEU A 378 -4.75 41.92 10.57
N ASP A 379 -5.28 42.32 11.73
CA ASP A 379 -6.51 43.13 11.87
C ASP A 379 -6.21 44.66 12.03
N GLU A 380 -4.92 45.07 12.14
CA GLU A 380 -4.41 46.44 12.03
C GLU A 380 -3.91 46.75 10.61
#